data_913f3cc4bf56acdfc5b7cae741942502
#
_entry.id   913f3cc4bf56acdfc5b7cae741942502
#
_cell.length_a   1.000
_cell.length_b   1.000
_cell.length_c   1.000
_cell.angle_alpha   90.00
_cell.angle_beta   90.00
_cell.angle_gamma   90.00
#
_symmetry.space_group_name_H-M   'P 1'
#
loop_
_entity.id
_entity.type
_entity.pdbx_description
1 polymer ?
#
loop_
_entity_poly.entity_id
_entity_poly.type
_entity_poly.pdbx_seq_one_letter_code
_entity_poly.pdbx_strand_id
1 'polypeptide(L)'
;MIARLLTEDHGMQACYVAGGRGRQLRPVLIPGNLVEADIRSKSDSQLPFGRVELLDSRAPWLAEPLPAAAIGWVTALTTAALPERHPYPSLFQALSGLLAAICHAPSARGWLPGLVAYESLLLRELGYGGAPPDPEAGLGEFDAQGQRLERYLLADRHGDVMGARAILRERLARMG
;
A
#
# COMPACT_ATOMS: atom_id res chain seq x y z
N MET A 1 5.79 -16.67 9.80
CA MET A 1 5.82 -15.23 9.46
C MET A 1 4.40 -14.70 9.51
N ILE A 2 4.18 -13.53 10.07
CA ILE A 2 2.88 -12.86 10.01
C ILE A 2 2.86 -12.01 8.74
N ALA A 3 1.84 -12.26 7.91
CA ALA A 3 1.56 -11.47 6.72
C ALA A 3 0.33 -10.57 6.97
N ARG A 4 0.32 -9.38 6.38
CA ARG A 4 -0.84 -8.50 6.34
C ARG A 4 -1.30 -8.39 4.90
N LEU A 5 -2.53 -8.83 4.66
CA LEU A 5 -3.13 -8.91 3.34
C LEU A 5 -4.34 -7.98 3.29
N LEU A 6 -4.39 -7.11 2.30
CA LEU A 6 -5.59 -6.34 2.02
C LEU A 6 -6.48 -7.17 1.10
N THR A 7 -7.71 -7.44 1.54
CA THR A 7 -8.71 -8.15 0.77
C THR A 7 -9.90 -7.23 0.46
N GLU A 8 -10.56 -7.46 -0.66
CA GLU A 8 -11.70 -6.65 -1.09
C GLU A 8 -12.90 -6.80 -0.14
N ASP A 9 -13.21 -8.05 0.25
CA ASP A 9 -14.43 -8.37 0.98
C ASP A 9 -14.29 -8.32 2.51
N HIS A 10 -13.05 -8.45 3.03
CA HIS A 10 -12.80 -8.58 4.47
C HIS A 10 -11.84 -7.52 5.02
N GLY A 11 -11.33 -6.64 4.17
CA GLY A 11 -10.38 -5.60 4.56
C GLY A 11 -8.98 -6.13 4.85
N MET A 12 -8.28 -5.45 5.76
CA MET A 12 -6.93 -5.84 6.19
C MET A 12 -7.00 -7.08 7.08
N GLN A 13 -6.29 -8.13 6.70
CA GLN A 13 -6.22 -9.39 7.41
C GLN A 13 -4.78 -9.68 7.84
N ALA A 14 -4.55 -9.87 9.14
CA ALA A 14 -3.30 -10.45 9.62
C ALA A 14 -3.44 -11.98 9.70
N CYS A 15 -2.48 -12.71 9.17
CA CYS A 15 -2.47 -14.17 9.25
C CYS A 15 -1.05 -14.72 9.40
N TYR A 16 -0.93 -15.88 10.00
CA TYR A 16 0.33 -16.61 10.08
C TYR A 16 0.51 -17.47 8.83
N VAL A 17 1.59 -17.26 8.12
CA VAL A 17 1.98 -18.05 6.94
C VAL A 17 3.16 -18.95 7.31
N ALA A 18 2.92 -20.24 7.36
CA ALA A 18 3.96 -21.22 7.65
C ALA A 18 5.01 -21.22 6.51
N GLY A 19 6.28 -21.22 6.87
CA GLY A 19 7.35 -21.19 5.86
C GLY A 19 7.53 -19.87 5.13
N GLY A 20 6.85 -18.79 5.54
CA GLY A 20 6.88 -17.49 4.86
C GLY A 20 8.26 -16.83 4.73
N ARG A 21 9.23 -17.25 5.53
CA ARG A 21 10.65 -16.84 5.41
C ARG A 21 11.49 -17.76 4.54
N GLY A 22 10.91 -18.89 4.12
CA GLY A 22 11.58 -19.91 3.30
C GLY A 22 11.72 -19.48 1.84
N ARG A 23 12.58 -20.20 1.11
CA ARG A 23 12.88 -19.94 -0.30
C ARG A 23 11.65 -19.88 -1.20
N GLN A 24 10.63 -20.71 -0.91
CA GLN A 24 9.44 -20.81 -1.77
C GLN A 24 8.48 -19.63 -1.59
N LEU A 25 8.24 -19.19 -0.35
CA LEU A 25 7.23 -18.17 -0.04
C LEU A 25 7.82 -16.76 0.09
N ARG A 26 9.12 -16.63 0.26
CA ARG A 26 9.77 -15.31 0.34
C ARG A 26 9.50 -14.44 -0.90
N PRO A 27 9.56 -14.95 -2.14
CA PRO A 27 9.21 -14.16 -3.33
C PRO A 27 7.71 -13.86 -3.44
N VAL A 28 6.85 -14.65 -2.82
CA VAL A 28 5.39 -14.46 -2.82
C VAL A 28 4.98 -13.34 -1.86
N LEU A 29 5.61 -13.28 -0.69
CA LEU A 29 5.30 -12.34 0.38
C LEU A 29 6.09 -11.01 0.27
N ILE A 30 6.23 -10.52 -0.93
CA ILE A 30 6.81 -9.20 -1.20
C ILE A 30 5.69 -8.15 -1.15
N PRO A 31 5.92 -6.98 -0.47
CA PRO A 31 4.93 -5.91 -0.46
C PRO A 31 4.50 -5.49 -1.85
N GLY A 32 3.18 -5.33 -2.06
CA GLY A 32 2.59 -4.98 -3.34
C GLY A 32 2.23 -6.16 -4.25
N ASN A 33 2.69 -7.37 -3.97
CA ASN A 33 2.30 -8.54 -4.73
C ASN A 33 0.79 -8.80 -4.62
N LEU A 34 0.19 -9.23 -5.73
CA LEU A 34 -1.16 -9.78 -5.74
C LEU A 34 -1.08 -11.29 -5.50
N VAL A 35 -1.80 -11.74 -4.49
CA VAL A 35 -1.83 -13.16 -4.09
C VAL A 35 -3.26 -13.66 -3.97
N GLU A 36 -3.47 -14.93 -4.23
CA GLU A 36 -4.63 -15.66 -3.77
C GLU A 36 -4.36 -16.16 -2.36
N ALA A 37 -5.30 -15.94 -1.43
CA ALA A 37 -5.13 -16.32 -0.04
C ALA A 37 -6.32 -17.13 0.47
N ASP A 38 -6.02 -18.28 1.09
CA ASP A 38 -6.96 -19.04 1.90
C ASP A 38 -6.63 -18.80 3.38
N ILE A 39 -7.50 -18.04 4.06
CA ILE A 39 -7.31 -17.62 5.45
C ILE A 39 -8.31 -18.36 6.33
N ARG A 40 -7.82 -19.13 7.27
CA ARG A 40 -8.64 -19.96 8.18
C ARG A 40 -8.35 -19.65 9.62
N SER A 41 -9.40 -19.33 10.37
CA SER A 41 -9.32 -19.16 11.81
C SER A 41 -9.89 -20.38 12.55
N LYS A 42 -9.23 -20.77 13.63
CA LYS A 42 -9.75 -21.79 14.55
C LYS A 42 -10.68 -21.19 15.61
N SER A 43 -10.52 -19.92 15.90
CA SER A 43 -11.35 -19.16 16.85
C SER A 43 -11.14 -17.66 16.60
N ASP A 44 -12.07 -16.83 17.07
CA ASP A 44 -12.00 -15.37 16.92
C ASP A 44 -10.84 -14.73 17.72
N SER A 45 -10.32 -15.43 18.72
CA SER A 45 -9.24 -14.96 19.58
C SER A 45 -7.85 -15.33 19.11
N GLN A 46 -7.72 -16.16 18.07
CA GLN A 46 -6.43 -16.64 17.56
C GLN A 46 -6.10 -16.00 16.21
N LEU A 47 -4.79 -15.78 16.00
CA LEU A 47 -4.30 -15.36 14.70
C LEU A 47 -4.63 -16.41 13.64
N PRO A 48 -5.33 -16.06 12.55
CA PRO A 48 -5.64 -16.98 11.49
C PRO A 48 -4.40 -17.57 10.82
N PHE A 49 -4.55 -18.75 10.22
CA PHE A 49 -3.56 -19.34 9.32
C PHE A 49 -3.88 -18.94 7.89
N GLY A 50 -2.84 -18.56 7.13
CA GLY A 50 -2.95 -18.21 5.73
C GLY A 50 -2.12 -19.14 4.84
N ARG A 51 -2.71 -19.57 3.72
CA ARG A 51 -1.99 -20.11 2.56
C ARG A 51 -2.07 -19.09 1.46
N VAL A 52 -0.95 -18.82 0.80
CA VAL A 52 -0.85 -17.81 -0.25
C VAL A 52 -0.21 -18.40 -1.49
N GLU A 53 -0.77 -18.02 -2.63
CA GLU A 53 -0.24 -18.33 -3.97
C GLU A 53 -0.07 -17.03 -4.74
N LEU A 54 1.04 -16.89 -5.47
CA LEU A 54 1.34 -15.70 -6.25
C LEU A 54 0.45 -15.64 -7.49
N LEU A 55 -0.26 -14.51 -7.67
CA LEU A 55 -1.00 -14.22 -8.89
C LEU A 55 -0.24 -13.24 -9.80
N ASP A 56 0.31 -12.16 -9.21
CA ASP A 56 1.06 -11.16 -9.94
C ASP A 56 2.20 -10.60 -9.09
N SER A 57 3.42 -10.62 -9.61
CA SER A 57 4.63 -10.21 -8.90
C SER A 57 5.02 -8.77 -9.22
N ARG A 58 5.35 -8.01 -8.19
CA ARG A 58 5.97 -6.67 -8.32
C ARG A 58 7.51 -6.72 -8.26
N ALA A 59 8.09 -7.91 -8.09
CA ALA A 59 9.54 -8.08 -7.95
C ALA A 59 10.37 -7.42 -9.07
N PRO A 60 10.01 -7.46 -10.36
CA PRO A 60 10.78 -6.79 -11.41
C PRO A 60 10.95 -5.28 -11.18
N TRP A 61 9.92 -4.62 -10.67
CA TRP A 61 9.94 -3.16 -10.45
C TRP A 61 10.61 -2.75 -9.14
N LEU A 62 10.81 -3.68 -8.21
CA LEU A 62 11.55 -3.41 -6.97
C LEU A 62 13.06 -3.26 -7.19
N ALA A 63 13.56 -3.64 -8.36
CA ALA A 63 14.93 -3.36 -8.78
C ALA A 63 15.11 -1.91 -9.29
N GLU A 64 14.03 -1.22 -9.61
CA GLU A 64 14.04 0.17 -10.08
C GLU A 64 13.79 1.13 -8.91
N PRO A 65 14.68 2.13 -8.68
CA PRO A 65 14.61 2.96 -7.47
C PRO A 65 13.29 3.69 -7.25
N LEU A 66 12.70 4.26 -8.30
CA LEU A 66 11.47 5.05 -8.17
C LEU A 66 10.21 4.20 -7.98
N PRO A 67 9.93 3.19 -8.83
CA PRO A 67 8.84 2.26 -8.57
C PRO A 67 8.95 1.56 -7.23
N ALA A 68 10.14 1.13 -6.82
CA ALA A 68 10.37 0.51 -5.51
C ALA A 68 9.98 1.43 -4.35
N ALA A 69 10.36 2.72 -4.43
CA ALA A 69 9.99 3.70 -3.41
C ALA A 69 8.48 3.96 -3.37
N ALA A 70 7.81 4.02 -4.53
CA ALA A 70 6.36 4.22 -4.61
C ALA A 70 5.59 3.02 -4.05
N ILE A 71 5.95 1.81 -4.43
CA ILE A 71 5.37 0.56 -3.89
C ILE A 71 5.59 0.48 -2.38
N GLY A 72 6.81 0.76 -1.93
CA GLY A 72 7.16 0.77 -0.50
C GLY A 72 6.29 1.74 0.29
N TRP A 73 6.10 2.95 -0.21
CA TRP A 73 5.27 3.96 0.44
C TRP A 73 3.79 3.55 0.50
N VAL A 74 3.16 3.23 -0.62
CA VAL A 74 1.71 2.96 -0.64
C VAL A 74 1.33 1.72 0.16
N THR A 75 2.19 0.70 0.18
CA THR A 75 1.95 -0.50 0.99
C THR A 75 2.15 -0.24 2.48
N ALA A 76 3.18 0.53 2.86
CA ALA A 76 3.40 0.93 4.25
C ALA A 76 2.26 1.82 4.78
N LEU A 77 1.83 2.82 3.99
CA LEU A 77 0.71 3.68 4.32
C LEU A 77 -0.58 2.88 4.54
N THR A 78 -0.93 2.02 3.60
CA THR A 78 -2.14 1.20 3.65
C THR A 78 -2.15 0.31 4.90
N THR A 79 -1.03 -0.35 5.16
CA THR A 79 -0.89 -1.23 6.33
C THR A 79 -0.98 -0.47 7.66
N ALA A 80 -0.42 0.74 7.71
CA ALA A 80 -0.45 1.56 8.93
C ALA A 80 -1.81 2.21 9.17
N ALA A 81 -2.54 2.59 8.12
CA ALA A 81 -3.76 3.39 8.22
C ALA A 81 -5.03 2.54 8.39
N LEU A 82 -5.13 1.38 7.73
CA LEU A 82 -6.37 0.61 7.72
C LEU A 82 -6.55 -0.25 8.97
N PRO A 83 -7.74 -0.19 9.60
CA PRO A 83 -8.09 -1.13 10.65
C PRO A 83 -8.25 -2.54 10.09
N GLU A 84 -8.00 -3.53 10.93
CA GLU A 84 -8.19 -4.93 10.56
C GLU A 84 -9.68 -5.30 10.48
N ARG A 85 -10.01 -6.21 9.58
CA ARG A 85 -11.34 -6.81 9.44
C ARG A 85 -12.46 -5.82 9.11
N HIS A 86 -12.11 -4.72 8.47
CA HIS A 86 -13.09 -3.76 7.96
C HIS A 86 -12.89 -3.58 6.45
N PRO A 87 -13.88 -3.97 5.62
CA PRO A 87 -13.73 -3.89 4.18
C PRO A 87 -13.83 -2.45 3.66
N TYR A 88 -12.94 -2.13 2.74
CA TYR A 88 -12.94 -0.90 1.95
C TYR A 88 -12.76 -1.26 0.47
N PRO A 89 -13.81 -1.74 -0.22
CA PRO A 89 -13.68 -2.22 -1.60
C PRO A 89 -13.12 -1.17 -2.56
N SER A 90 -13.50 0.09 -2.39
CA SER A 90 -12.99 1.20 -3.21
C SER A 90 -11.49 1.42 -3.02
N LEU A 91 -10.97 1.27 -1.81
CA LEU A 91 -9.53 1.36 -1.55
C LEU A 91 -8.76 0.17 -2.12
N PHE A 92 -9.32 -1.02 -2.05
CA PHE A 92 -8.73 -2.20 -2.69
C PHE A 92 -8.60 -2.01 -4.20
N GLN A 93 -9.67 -1.56 -4.86
CA GLN A 93 -9.68 -1.28 -6.30
C GLN A 93 -8.69 -0.17 -6.67
N ALA A 94 -8.69 0.92 -5.92
CA ALA A 94 -7.79 2.05 -6.16
C ALA A 94 -6.31 1.66 -5.96
N LEU A 95 -5.99 0.90 -4.92
CA LEU A 95 -4.63 0.41 -4.69
C LEU A 95 -4.17 -0.52 -5.81
N SER A 96 -5.03 -1.45 -6.24
CA SER A 96 -4.73 -2.35 -7.34
C SER A 96 -4.43 -1.61 -8.64
N GLY A 97 -5.24 -0.60 -8.98
CA GLY A 97 -5.02 0.25 -10.14
C GLY A 97 -3.74 1.08 -10.03
N LEU A 98 -3.47 1.64 -8.86
CA LEU A 98 -2.26 2.43 -8.61
C LEU A 98 -1.00 1.57 -8.74
N LEU A 99 -0.97 0.39 -8.15
CA LEU A 99 0.17 -0.53 -8.25
C LEU A 99 0.44 -0.94 -9.72
N ALA A 100 -0.62 -1.19 -10.49
CA ALA A 100 -0.49 -1.46 -11.92
C ALA A 100 0.09 -0.26 -12.68
N ALA A 101 -0.36 0.95 -12.38
CA ALA A 101 0.15 2.18 -13.00
C ALA A 101 1.63 2.43 -12.66
N ILE A 102 2.04 2.23 -11.40
CA ILE A 102 3.43 2.36 -10.97
C ILE A 102 4.33 1.40 -11.76
N CYS A 103 3.86 0.19 -11.99
CA CYS A 103 4.62 -0.83 -12.70
C CYS A 103 4.70 -0.58 -14.22
N HIS A 104 3.63 -0.11 -14.84
CA HIS A 104 3.51 -0.10 -16.29
C HIS A 104 3.56 1.27 -16.94
N ALA A 105 3.39 2.37 -16.20
CA ALA A 105 3.53 3.71 -16.76
C ALA A 105 4.99 4.01 -17.13
N PRO A 106 5.23 4.73 -18.26
CA PRO A 106 6.59 5.04 -18.71
C PRO A 106 7.38 5.95 -17.75
N SER A 107 6.67 6.74 -16.94
CA SER A 107 7.26 7.67 -15.98
C SER A 107 6.33 7.94 -14.80
N ALA A 108 6.83 8.60 -13.77
CA ALA A 108 6.04 9.00 -12.61
C ALA A 108 4.85 9.92 -12.95
N ARG A 109 4.93 10.66 -14.04
CA ARG A 109 3.79 11.48 -14.52
C ARG A 109 2.54 10.64 -14.79
N GLY A 110 2.71 9.37 -15.14
CA GLY A 110 1.62 8.44 -15.39
C GLY A 110 0.96 7.88 -14.13
N TRP A 111 1.57 8.01 -12.95
CA TRP A 111 1.00 7.45 -11.71
C TRP A 111 1.00 8.41 -10.52
N LEU A 112 1.77 9.50 -10.52
CA LEU A 112 1.79 10.44 -9.39
C LEU A 112 0.42 11.05 -9.07
N PRO A 113 -0.38 11.50 -10.06
CA PRO A 113 -1.74 11.96 -9.77
C PRO A 113 -2.61 10.86 -9.15
N GLY A 114 -2.48 9.62 -9.60
CA GLY A 114 -3.16 8.46 -9.04
C GLY A 114 -2.74 8.15 -7.60
N LEU A 115 -1.47 8.35 -7.27
CA LEU A 115 -0.98 8.19 -5.91
C LEU A 115 -1.58 9.24 -4.98
N VAL A 116 -1.59 10.51 -5.37
CA VAL A 116 -2.24 11.59 -4.60
C VAL A 116 -3.75 11.33 -4.47
N ALA A 117 -4.39 10.83 -5.52
CA ALA A 117 -5.80 10.45 -5.49
C ALA A 117 -6.08 9.30 -4.51
N TYR A 118 -5.21 8.30 -4.47
CA TYR A 118 -5.31 7.19 -3.51
C TYR A 118 -5.19 7.68 -2.06
N GLU A 119 -4.22 8.52 -1.78
CA GLU A 119 -4.05 9.12 -0.45
C GLU A 119 -5.28 9.94 -0.02
N SER A 120 -5.85 10.71 -0.94
CA SER A 120 -7.08 11.47 -0.70
C SER A 120 -8.28 10.56 -0.44
N LEU A 121 -8.41 9.48 -1.19
CA LEU A 121 -9.47 8.49 -1.00
C LEU A 121 -9.34 7.83 0.38
N LEU A 122 -8.12 7.47 0.78
CA LEU A 122 -7.84 6.89 2.09
C LEU A 122 -8.27 7.84 3.23
N LEU A 123 -7.92 9.12 3.15
CA LEU A 123 -8.36 10.12 4.12
C LEU A 123 -9.89 10.25 4.19
N ARG A 124 -10.56 10.27 3.05
CA ARG A 124 -12.02 10.38 2.99
C ARG A 124 -12.72 9.15 3.55
N GLU A 125 -12.29 7.95 3.15
CA GLU A 125 -12.86 6.68 3.63
C GLU A 125 -12.68 6.51 5.16
N LEU A 126 -11.61 7.06 5.72
CA LEU A 126 -11.38 7.06 7.17
C LEU A 126 -12.01 8.26 7.91
N GLY A 127 -12.78 9.11 7.22
CA GLY A 127 -13.58 10.16 7.84
C GLY A 127 -12.89 11.51 7.99
N TYR A 128 -11.71 11.72 7.40
CA TYR A 128 -10.98 13.00 7.50
C TYR A 128 -11.29 14.01 6.39
N GLY A 129 -12.17 13.65 5.44
CA GLY A 129 -12.67 14.53 4.40
C GLY A 129 -11.59 15.01 3.43
N GLY A 130 -11.86 16.10 2.76
CA GLY A 130 -10.99 16.74 1.78
C GLY A 130 -11.60 16.80 0.40
N ALA A 131 -11.14 17.74 -0.42
CA ALA A 131 -11.56 17.87 -1.80
C ALA A 131 -10.98 16.72 -2.64
N PRO A 132 -11.66 16.32 -3.73
CA PRO A 132 -11.06 15.45 -4.73
C PRO A 132 -9.75 16.05 -5.23
N PRO A 133 -8.69 15.24 -5.44
CA PRO A 133 -7.44 15.75 -5.94
C PRO A 133 -7.56 16.18 -7.40
N ASP A 134 -6.70 17.11 -7.80
CA ASP A 134 -6.54 17.48 -9.20
C ASP A 134 -6.05 16.25 -10.00
N PRO A 135 -6.68 15.95 -11.16
CA PRO A 135 -6.19 14.89 -12.06
C PRO A 135 -4.75 15.09 -12.55
N GLU A 136 -4.25 16.32 -12.48
CA GLU A 136 -2.87 16.68 -12.84
C GLU A 136 -1.99 16.95 -11.62
N ALA A 137 -2.40 16.46 -10.44
CA ALA A 137 -1.66 16.65 -9.19
C ALA A 137 -0.19 16.26 -9.34
N GLY A 138 0.67 17.14 -8.91
CA GLY A 138 2.12 16.98 -8.97
C GLY A 138 2.77 16.93 -7.60
N LEU A 139 4.04 17.34 -7.56
CA LEU A 139 4.86 17.27 -6.35
C LEU A 139 4.37 18.20 -5.23
N GLY A 140 3.81 19.37 -5.59
CA GLY A 140 3.25 20.31 -4.62
C GLY A 140 2.05 19.73 -3.87
N GLU A 141 1.13 19.11 -4.60
CA GLU A 141 -0.03 18.42 -4.02
C GLU A 141 0.40 17.20 -3.21
N PHE A 142 1.40 16.48 -3.68
CA PHE A 142 2.00 15.38 -2.92
C PHE A 142 2.55 15.87 -1.57
N ASP A 143 3.32 16.95 -1.56
CA ASP A 143 3.87 17.52 -0.32
C ASP A 143 2.76 18.00 0.65
N ALA A 144 1.76 18.72 0.14
CA ALA A 144 0.62 19.16 0.94
C ALA A 144 -0.16 18.00 1.54
N GLN A 145 -0.38 16.94 0.76
CA GLN A 145 -1.06 15.74 1.21
C GLN A 145 -0.28 15.00 2.30
N GLY A 146 1.05 15.00 2.23
CA GLY A 146 1.92 14.39 3.24
C GLY A 146 1.70 14.95 4.63
N GLN A 147 1.51 16.26 4.76
CA GLN A 147 1.21 16.90 6.04
C GLN A 147 -0.13 16.43 6.63
N ARG A 148 -1.14 16.25 5.79
CA ARG A 148 -2.45 15.74 6.22
C ARG A 148 -2.37 14.28 6.67
N LEU A 149 -1.66 13.44 5.93
CA LEU A 149 -1.46 12.03 6.27
C LEU A 149 -0.72 11.88 7.61
N GLU A 150 0.34 12.65 7.80
CA GLU A 150 1.09 12.66 9.06
C GLU A 150 0.20 13.07 10.24
N ARG A 151 -0.55 14.16 10.07
CA ARG A 151 -1.41 14.70 11.13
C ARG A 151 -2.56 13.76 11.51
N TYR A 152 -3.25 13.18 10.53
CA TYR A 152 -4.51 12.49 10.76
C TYR A 152 -4.39 10.96 10.85
N LEU A 153 -3.48 10.36 10.13
CA LEU A 153 -3.38 8.90 10.03
C LEU A 153 -2.15 8.30 10.72
N LEU A 154 -1.06 9.05 10.81
CA LEU A 154 0.24 8.51 11.18
C LEU A 154 0.84 9.12 12.46
N ALA A 155 0.17 10.10 13.09
CA ALA A 155 0.68 10.81 14.27
C ALA A 155 1.02 9.88 15.44
N ASP A 156 0.20 8.84 15.67
CA ASP A 156 0.35 7.90 16.78
C ASP A 156 0.98 6.56 16.36
N ARG A 157 1.55 6.49 15.16
CA ARG A 157 2.15 5.24 14.65
C ARG A 157 3.61 5.13 15.03
N HIS A 158 3.95 4.02 15.69
CA HIS A 158 5.32 3.62 15.94
C HIS A 158 5.93 3.03 14.68
N GLY A 159 7.01 3.60 14.23
CA GLY A 159 7.74 3.17 13.05
C GLY A 159 7.91 4.29 12.04
N ASP A 160 8.88 4.13 11.18
CA ASP A 160 9.26 5.14 10.20
C ASP A 160 8.46 5.01 8.90
N VAL A 161 7.11 5.11 9.00
CA VAL A 161 6.24 5.09 7.82
C VAL A 161 6.50 6.34 6.97
N MET A 162 6.66 7.49 7.59
CA MET A 162 6.98 8.74 6.88
C MET A 162 8.36 8.74 6.24
N GLY A 163 9.30 7.94 6.75
CA GLY A 163 10.60 7.73 6.10
C GLY A 163 10.48 7.14 4.69
N ALA A 164 9.56 6.20 4.49
CA ALA A 164 9.28 5.68 3.15
C ALA A 164 8.76 6.77 2.21
N ARG A 165 7.93 7.69 2.70
CA ARG A 165 7.46 8.85 1.93
C ARG A 165 8.59 9.81 1.60
N ALA A 166 9.47 10.08 2.55
CA ALA A 166 10.63 10.96 2.34
C ALA A 166 11.57 10.43 1.25
N ILE A 167 11.81 9.13 1.21
CA ILE A 167 12.58 8.48 0.16
C ILE A 167 11.91 8.66 -1.20
N LEU A 168 10.60 8.42 -1.29
CA LEU A 168 9.84 8.64 -2.51
C LEU A 168 9.90 10.09 -2.96
N ARG A 169 9.69 11.02 -2.03
CA ARG A 169 9.74 12.46 -2.29
C ARG A 169 11.08 12.90 -2.88
N GLU A 170 12.18 12.43 -2.30
CA GLU A 170 13.52 12.72 -2.78
C GLU A 170 13.75 12.21 -4.23
N ARG A 171 13.27 11.01 -4.52
CA ARG A 171 13.39 10.41 -5.85
C ARG A 171 12.52 11.12 -6.89
N LEU A 172 11.31 11.53 -6.52
CA LEU A 172 10.43 12.32 -7.37
C LEU A 172 11.05 13.70 -7.71
N ALA A 173 11.71 14.33 -6.76
CA ALA A 173 12.35 15.63 -6.96
C ALA A 173 13.52 15.58 -7.97
N ARG A 174 14.18 14.44 -8.11
CA ARG A 174 15.28 14.24 -9.07
C ARG A 174 14.81 14.04 -10.52
N MET A 175 13.52 13.90 -10.73
CA MET A 175 12.93 13.70 -12.06
C MET A 175 12.50 14.99 -12.75
N GLY A 176 12.55 16.11 -12.04
CA GLY A 176 12.18 17.45 -12.53
C GLY A 176 13.21 18.04 -13.48
#